data_a4ffcb7a29798176d6213520ac44e37f
#
_entry.id   a4ffcb7a29798176d6213520ac44e37f
#
_cell.length_a   1.000
_cell.length_b   1.000
_cell.length_c   1.000
_cell.angle_alpha   90.00
_cell.angle_beta   90.00
_cell.angle_gamma   90.00
#
_symmetry.space_group_name_H-M   'P 1'
#
loop_
_entity.id
_entity.type
_entity.pdbx_description
1 polymer ?
#
loop_
_entity_poly.entity_id
_entity_poly.type
_entity_poly.pdbx_seq_one_letter_code
_entity_poly.pdbx_strand_id
1 'polypeptide(L)'
;MSMESPMYSSLPLTLYGETFSSRLLLGTSRYPSPSVLLAAVERAQPAMLTASLRRQTGAGGEASQGFWNLLREAKVPVLPNTAGCHSLQEAITTAEMAREVFNTDWIKLELIGDDYTLQPDTLNLPEAASRLIKAGFKVLPYCTEDLVLCQRLVDVGCQAVMPWAAPIGTGKGPVNPTAMRTLRERLNVPLIVDAGLGLPSHACQVMEWGYDAVLLNTAVALAQDPVAMAGAFADAVQAGHNAFLAGAMQAQDTAQPSTPVLGTPFWHHS
;
A
#
# COMPACT_ATOMS: atom_id res chain seq x y z
N MET A 1 30.96 -17.61 -22.50
CA MET A 1 29.64 -18.02 -22.04
C MET A 1 29.26 -17.10 -20.87
N SER A 2 28.49 -16.09 -21.14
CA SER A 2 27.95 -15.18 -20.11
C SER A 2 26.92 -15.96 -19.31
N MET A 3 27.19 -16.22 -18.04
CA MET A 3 26.21 -16.70 -17.10
C MET A 3 25.22 -15.54 -16.85
N GLU A 4 24.11 -15.55 -17.56
CA GLU A 4 22.94 -14.75 -17.14
C GLU A 4 22.51 -15.29 -15.77
N SER A 5 22.68 -14.47 -14.74
CA SER A 5 22.09 -14.72 -13.44
C SER A 5 20.59 -14.93 -13.66
N PRO A 6 19.94 -15.94 -13.03
CA PRO A 6 18.51 -16.07 -13.10
C PRO A 6 17.93 -14.76 -12.52
N MET A 7 17.41 -13.90 -13.40
CA MET A 7 16.56 -12.81 -12.96
C MET A 7 15.40 -13.47 -12.20
N TYR A 8 15.37 -13.32 -10.88
CA TYR A 8 14.15 -13.48 -10.14
C TYR A 8 13.17 -12.43 -10.69
N SER A 9 12.44 -12.80 -11.75
CA SER A 9 11.35 -11.98 -12.22
C SER A 9 10.33 -11.97 -11.11
N SER A 10 10.28 -10.87 -10.37
CA SER A 10 9.26 -10.66 -9.34
C SER A 10 7.91 -10.90 -10.00
N LEU A 11 7.15 -11.86 -9.47
CA LEU A 11 5.78 -12.06 -9.93
C LEU A 11 5.05 -10.71 -9.85
N PRO A 12 4.32 -10.31 -10.90
CA PRO A 12 3.65 -9.02 -10.89
C PRO A 12 2.61 -8.97 -9.76
N LEU A 13 2.36 -7.78 -9.23
CA LEU A 13 1.24 -7.55 -8.32
C LEU A 13 -0.06 -7.74 -9.10
N THR A 14 -0.94 -8.61 -8.64
CA THR A 14 -2.25 -8.81 -9.27
C THR A 14 -3.36 -8.38 -8.31
N LEU A 15 -4.17 -7.41 -8.73
CA LEU A 15 -5.33 -6.92 -7.98
C LEU A 15 -6.55 -6.96 -8.89
N TYR A 16 -7.65 -7.58 -8.47
CA TYR A 16 -8.88 -7.69 -9.26
C TYR A 16 -8.65 -8.18 -10.70
N GLY A 17 -7.68 -9.08 -10.91
CA GLY A 17 -7.32 -9.61 -12.22
C GLY A 17 -6.44 -8.70 -13.08
N GLU A 18 -6.14 -7.49 -12.66
CA GLU A 18 -5.20 -6.59 -13.32
C GLU A 18 -3.79 -6.73 -12.73
N THR A 19 -2.77 -6.64 -13.59
CA THR A 19 -1.37 -6.82 -13.21
C THR A 19 -0.62 -5.49 -13.21
N PHE A 20 0.22 -5.30 -12.18
CA PHE A 20 1.04 -4.11 -11.99
C PHE A 20 2.51 -4.52 -11.82
N SER A 21 3.41 -3.77 -12.45
CA SER A 21 4.85 -4.01 -12.37
C SER A 21 5.46 -3.55 -11.04
N SER A 22 4.78 -2.67 -10.32
CA SER A 22 5.22 -2.11 -9.04
C SER A 22 4.33 -2.59 -7.90
N ARG A 23 4.90 -2.69 -6.70
CA ARG A 23 4.21 -3.00 -5.43
C ARG A 23 4.06 -1.78 -4.53
N LEU A 24 4.39 -0.61 -5.05
CA LEU A 24 4.25 0.67 -4.38
C LEU A 24 3.05 1.43 -4.94
N LEU A 25 2.12 1.85 -4.08
CA LEU A 25 1.08 2.82 -4.36
C LEU A 25 1.48 4.14 -3.69
N LEU A 26 1.23 5.28 -4.36
CA LEU A 26 1.68 6.58 -3.88
C LEU A 26 0.53 7.57 -3.79
N GLY A 27 0.42 8.25 -2.65
CA GLY A 27 -0.50 9.36 -2.46
C GLY A 27 0.00 10.63 -3.15
N THR A 28 -0.91 11.51 -3.54
CA THR A 28 -0.61 12.75 -4.27
C THR A 28 -0.70 14.01 -3.43
N SER A 29 -0.95 13.88 -2.14
CA SER A 29 -1.18 15.03 -1.26
C SER A 29 0.06 15.48 -0.50
N ARG A 30 0.10 16.79 -0.13
CA ARG A 30 1.10 17.39 0.77
C ARG A 30 2.50 17.56 0.16
N TYR A 31 2.72 17.29 -1.11
CA TYR A 31 3.99 17.62 -1.75
C TYR A 31 4.19 19.15 -1.84
N PRO A 32 5.44 19.62 -1.77
CA PRO A 32 5.74 21.05 -1.84
C PRO A 32 5.29 21.73 -3.14
N SER A 33 5.32 20.99 -4.25
CA SER A 33 4.86 21.47 -5.57
C SER A 33 4.44 20.32 -6.48
N PRO A 34 3.67 20.59 -7.54
CA PRO A 34 3.36 19.62 -8.58
C PRO A 34 4.59 18.98 -9.24
N SER A 35 5.62 19.76 -9.50
CA SER A 35 6.88 19.27 -10.10
C SER A 35 7.63 18.30 -9.21
N VAL A 36 7.63 18.52 -7.89
CA VAL A 36 8.22 17.58 -6.92
C VAL A 36 7.43 16.27 -6.88
N LEU A 37 6.09 16.33 -6.95
CA LEU A 37 5.26 15.13 -7.03
C LEU A 37 5.58 14.34 -8.31
N LEU A 38 5.63 14.99 -9.48
CA LEU A 38 5.96 14.32 -10.74
C LEU A 38 7.35 13.66 -10.70
N ALA A 39 8.35 14.35 -10.20
CA ALA A 39 9.69 13.81 -10.04
C ALA A 39 9.73 12.60 -9.07
N ALA A 40 8.95 12.65 -7.97
CA ALA A 40 8.82 11.53 -7.05
C ALA A 40 8.11 10.33 -7.71
N VAL A 41 7.07 10.55 -8.50
CA VAL A 41 6.37 9.51 -9.28
C VAL A 41 7.31 8.89 -10.32
N GLU A 42 8.04 9.69 -11.05
CA GLU A 42 9.02 9.22 -12.04
C GLU A 42 10.11 8.37 -11.38
N ARG A 43 10.61 8.79 -10.20
CA ARG A 43 11.66 8.06 -9.46
C ARG A 43 11.15 6.76 -8.86
N ALA A 44 9.92 6.73 -8.34
CA ALA A 44 9.38 5.57 -7.62
C ALA A 44 8.61 4.60 -8.51
N GLN A 45 8.14 5.02 -9.70
CA GLN A 45 7.35 4.20 -10.63
C GLN A 45 6.20 3.43 -9.93
N PRO A 46 5.27 4.13 -9.23
CA PRO A 46 4.22 3.46 -8.47
C PRO A 46 3.21 2.74 -9.37
N ALA A 47 2.57 1.70 -8.83
CA ALA A 47 1.49 0.96 -9.50
C ALA A 47 0.25 1.84 -9.72
N MET A 48 -0.08 2.66 -8.71
CA MET A 48 -1.24 3.56 -8.72
C MET A 48 -0.93 4.84 -7.95
N LEU A 49 -1.64 5.93 -8.31
CA LEU A 49 -1.66 7.18 -7.55
C LEU A 49 -3.01 7.36 -6.86
N THR A 50 -3.00 7.64 -5.55
CA THR A 50 -4.27 7.96 -4.87
C THR A 50 -4.62 9.43 -4.98
N ALA A 51 -5.90 9.70 -5.20
CA ALA A 51 -6.43 11.06 -5.33
C ALA A 51 -7.74 11.22 -4.54
N SER A 52 -7.92 12.35 -3.86
CA SER A 52 -9.14 12.67 -3.13
C SER A 52 -9.99 13.68 -3.90
N LEU A 53 -11.25 13.33 -4.16
CA LEU A 53 -12.21 14.22 -4.81
C LEU A 53 -12.49 15.48 -3.97
N ARG A 54 -12.67 15.34 -2.64
CA ARG A 54 -12.96 16.45 -1.72
C ARG A 54 -11.91 17.56 -1.74
N ARG A 55 -10.65 17.23 -1.94
CA ARG A 55 -9.58 18.24 -2.05
C ARG A 55 -9.65 19.03 -3.34
N GLN A 56 -10.22 18.44 -4.39
CA GLN A 56 -10.29 19.06 -5.71
C GLN A 56 -11.51 20.01 -5.83
N THR A 57 -12.62 19.67 -5.19
CA THR A 57 -13.83 20.52 -5.21
C THR A 57 -13.69 21.77 -4.35
N GLY A 58 -12.77 21.79 -3.39
CA GLY A 58 -12.48 22.98 -2.54
C GLY A 58 -11.44 23.94 -3.11
N ALA A 59 -10.68 23.54 -4.11
CA ALA A 59 -9.71 24.39 -4.78
C ALA A 59 -10.35 25.05 -6.00
N GLY A 60 -10.40 26.38 -6.06
CA GLY A 60 -10.97 27.13 -7.20
C GLY A 60 -10.33 26.76 -8.55
N GLY A 61 -11.10 26.90 -9.63
CA GLY A 61 -10.88 26.51 -11.02
C GLY A 61 -9.46 26.20 -11.53
N GLU A 62 -8.49 27.10 -11.40
CA GLU A 62 -7.12 26.91 -11.93
C GLU A 62 -6.31 25.86 -11.18
N ALA A 63 -6.42 25.79 -9.84
CA ALA A 63 -5.69 24.81 -9.03
C ALA A 63 -6.21 23.39 -9.28
N SER A 64 -7.51 23.25 -9.47
CA SER A 64 -8.12 21.97 -9.87
C SER A 64 -7.64 21.52 -11.24
N GLN A 65 -7.63 22.40 -12.23
CA GLN A 65 -7.16 22.09 -13.58
C GLN A 65 -5.68 21.69 -13.59
N GLY A 66 -4.84 22.35 -12.79
CA GLY A 66 -3.43 22.01 -12.64
C GLY A 66 -3.22 20.59 -12.12
N PHE A 67 -4.03 20.16 -11.15
CA PHE A 67 -3.96 18.79 -10.61
C PHE A 67 -4.39 17.73 -11.63
N TRP A 68 -5.45 17.99 -12.41
CA TRP A 68 -5.89 17.09 -13.47
C TRP A 68 -4.84 16.91 -14.57
N ASN A 69 -4.17 18.00 -14.94
CA ASN A 69 -3.08 17.97 -15.90
C ASN A 69 -1.91 17.11 -15.38
N LEU A 70 -1.57 17.28 -14.10
CA LEU A 70 -0.53 16.50 -13.43
C LEU A 70 -0.83 14.99 -13.44
N LEU A 71 -2.05 14.57 -13.10
CA LEU A 71 -2.42 13.15 -13.12
C LEU A 71 -2.33 12.57 -14.54
N ARG A 72 -2.72 13.35 -15.55
CA ARG A 72 -2.59 12.95 -16.96
C ARG A 72 -1.13 12.85 -17.42
N GLU A 73 -0.28 13.75 -16.96
CA GLU A 73 1.15 13.78 -17.27
C GLU A 73 1.87 12.59 -16.63
N ALA A 74 1.50 12.23 -15.40
CA ALA A 74 2.07 11.11 -14.66
C ALA A 74 1.87 9.75 -15.35
N LYS A 75 0.80 9.59 -16.16
CA LYS A 75 0.46 8.34 -16.89
C LYS A 75 0.39 7.09 -16.01
N VAL A 76 0.07 7.26 -14.74
CA VAL A 76 -0.09 6.19 -13.75
C VAL A 76 -1.59 6.02 -13.46
N PRO A 77 -2.11 4.79 -13.33
CA PRO A 77 -3.50 4.56 -12.95
C PRO A 77 -3.88 5.30 -11.67
N VAL A 78 -5.08 5.87 -11.63
CA VAL A 78 -5.58 6.61 -10.46
C VAL A 78 -6.46 5.70 -9.62
N LEU A 79 -6.21 5.71 -8.32
CA LEU A 79 -7.03 5.09 -7.28
C LEU A 79 -7.70 6.21 -6.47
N PRO A 80 -8.91 6.63 -6.83
CA PRO A 80 -9.64 7.60 -6.02
C PRO A 80 -9.93 7.09 -4.63
N ASN A 81 -10.08 7.99 -3.65
CA ASN A 81 -10.45 7.61 -2.29
C ASN A 81 -11.66 8.39 -1.77
N THR A 82 -12.31 7.81 -0.75
CA THR A 82 -13.42 8.42 -0.03
C THR A 82 -12.96 9.09 1.28
N ALA A 83 -11.73 9.59 1.30
CA ALA A 83 -11.11 10.21 2.47
C ALA A 83 -11.99 11.31 3.09
N GLY A 84 -12.16 11.26 4.40
CA GLY A 84 -12.98 12.20 5.17
C GLY A 84 -14.48 11.93 5.10
N CYS A 85 -14.92 10.75 4.65
CA CYS A 85 -16.32 10.33 4.78
C CYS A 85 -16.54 9.68 6.16
N HIS A 86 -17.62 10.08 6.83
CA HIS A 86 -18.02 9.63 8.17
C HIS A 86 -19.29 8.81 8.17
N SER A 87 -19.97 8.72 7.04
CA SER A 87 -21.17 7.89 6.90
C SER A 87 -21.11 7.03 5.65
N LEU A 88 -21.82 5.92 5.72
CA LEU A 88 -21.98 4.99 4.60
C LEU A 88 -22.50 5.71 3.34
N GLN A 89 -23.48 6.60 3.49
CA GLN A 89 -24.05 7.32 2.35
C GLN A 89 -23.03 8.29 1.71
N GLU A 90 -22.26 9.01 2.53
CA GLU A 90 -21.19 9.88 2.01
C GLU A 90 -20.14 9.09 1.24
N ALA A 91 -19.70 7.93 1.78
CA ALA A 91 -18.70 7.10 1.13
C ALA A 91 -19.19 6.59 -0.25
N ILE A 92 -20.44 6.11 -0.32
CA ILE A 92 -21.04 5.65 -1.58
C ILE A 92 -21.16 6.80 -2.58
N THR A 93 -21.76 7.92 -2.19
CA THR A 93 -21.92 9.08 -3.10
C THR A 93 -20.56 9.61 -3.57
N THR A 94 -19.57 9.68 -2.67
CA THR A 94 -18.21 10.11 -3.05
C THR A 94 -17.56 9.13 -4.04
N ALA A 95 -17.76 7.83 -3.86
CA ALA A 95 -17.25 6.82 -4.78
C ALA A 95 -17.90 6.91 -6.16
N GLU A 96 -19.22 7.09 -6.23
CA GLU A 96 -19.95 7.27 -7.48
C GLU A 96 -19.48 8.53 -8.23
N MET A 97 -19.35 9.65 -7.54
CA MET A 97 -18.80 10.87 -8.12
C MET A 97 -17.35 10.67 -8.60
N ALA A 98 -16.54 9.95 -7.83
CA ALA A 98 -15.15 9.66 -8.21
C ALA A 98 -15.07 8.78 -9.45
N ARG A 99 -15.95 7.79 -9.61
CA ARG A 99 -16.08 6.98 -10.83
C ARG A 99 -16.26 7.86 -12.07
N GLU A 100 -17.20 8.78 -12.03
CA GLU A 100 -17.49 9.69 -13.14
C GLU A 100 -16.32 10.62 -13.45
N VAL A 101 -15.74 11.21 -12.41
CA VAL A 101 -14.68 12.21 -12.55
C VAL A 101 -13.36 11.61 -13.02
N PHE A 102 -12.98 10.43 -12.49
CA PHE A 102 -11.71 9.76 -12.82
C PHE A 102 -11.86 8.68 -13.91
N ASN A 103 -13.09 8.41 -14.36
CA ASN A 103 -13.41 7.36 -15.31
C ASN A 103 -12.74 6.01 -14.93
N THR A 104 -12.98 5.56 -13.70
CA THR A 104 -12.39 4.34 -13.15
C THR A 104 -13.34 3.65 -12.17
N ASP A 105 -13.33 2.32 -12.16
CA ASP A 105 -14.06 1.51 -11.17
C ASP A 105 -13.25 1.25 -9.90
N TRP A 106 -12.00 1.65 -9.85
CA TRP A 106 -11.17 1.54 -8.65
C TRP A 106 -11.60 2.55 -7.59
N ILE A 107 -11.66 2.08 -6.34
CA ILE A 107 -11.92 2.96 -5.19
C ILE A 107 -11.16 2.48 -3.95
N LYS A 108 -10.39 3.35 -3.34
CA LYS A 108 -9.90 3.18 -1.97
C LYS A 108 -10.99 3.64 -1.02
N LEU A 109 -11.65 2.68 -0.37
CA LEU A 109 -12.73 2.97 0.55
C LEU A 109 -12.17 3.35 1.92
N GLU A 110 -12.37 4.61 2.29
CA GLU A 110 -12.13 5.13 3.63
C GLU A 110 -13.46 5.53 4.24
N LEU A 111 -13.79 4.98 5.39
CA LEU A 111 -14.95 5.36 6.22
C LEU A 111 -14.43 5.58 7.63
N ILE A 112 -14.39 6.84 8.07
CA ILE A 112 -13.72 7.23 9.31
C ILE A 112 -14.72 7.18 10.48
N GLY A 113 -14.33 6.44 11.52
CA GLY A 113 -15.11 6.29 12.75
C GLY A 113 -14.69 7.24 13.87
N ASP A 114 -13.45 7.72 13.85
CA ASP A 114 -12.90 8.63 14.85
C ASP A 114 -11.96 9.67 14.22
N ASP A 115 -12.25 10.94 14.43
CA ASP A 115 -11.49 12.05 13.82
C ASP A 115 -10.09 12.27 14.41
N TYR A 116 -9.88 11.86 15.65
CA TYR A 116 -8.61 12.07 16.32
C TYR A 116 -7.55 11.05 15.91
N THR A 117 -7.97 9.79 15.77
CA THR A 117 -7.09 8.68 15.40
C THR A 117 -7.13 8.36 13.91
N LEU A 118 -8.12 8.86 13.19
CA LEU A 118 -8.48 8.49 11.81
C LEU A 118 -8.70 6.98 11.65
N GLN A 119 -9.16 6.35 12.74
CA GLN A 119 -9.50 4.93 12.75
C GLN A 119 -10.76 4.70 11.89
N PRO A 120 -10.77 3.65 11.06
CA PRO A 120 -11.94 3.34 10.26
C PRO A 120 -13.13 2.90 11.11
N ASP A 121 -14.34 3.19 10.64
CA ASP A 121 -15.58 2.67 11.21
C ASP A 121 -15.70 1.17 10.90
N THR A 122 -15.24 0.35 11.82
CA THR A 122 -15.18 -1.10 11.66
C THR A 122 -16.56 -1.78 11.58
N LEU A 123 -17.63 -1.11 12.03
CA LEU A 123 -18.99 -1.64 11.99
C LEU A 123 -19.64 -1.45 10.62
N ASN A 124 -19.51 -0.26 10.04
CA ASN A 124 -20.16 0.10 8.79
C ASN A 124 -19.29 -0.13 7.54
N LEU A 125 -17.97 -0.29 7.70
CA LEU A 125 -17.04 -0.50 6.58
C LEU A 125 -17.38 -1.74 5.72
N PRO A 126 -17.73 -2.94 6.28
CA PRO A 126 -18.12 -4.09 5.47
C PRO A 126 -19.39 -3.87 4.65
N GLU A 127 -20.38 -3.16 5.21
CA GLU A 127 -21.62 -2.83 4.48
C GLU A 127 -21.34 -1.85 3.33
N ALA A 128 -20.50 -0.82 3.56
CA ALA A 128 -20.07 0.11 2.52
C ALA A 128 -19.35 -0.62 1.39
N ALA A 129 -18.41 -1.50 1.73
CA ALA A 129 -17.69 -2.34 0.76
C ALA A 129 -18.63 -3.21 -0.06
N SER A 130 -19.58 -3.92 0.60
CA SER A 130 -20.58 -4.75 -0.07
C SER A 130 -21.41 -3.99 -1.08
N ARG A 131 -21.89 -2.78 -0.74
CA ARG A 131 -22.68 -1.95 -1.65
C ARG A 131 -21.87 -1.49 -2.85
N LEU A 132 -20.64 -1.04 -2.64
CA LEU A 132 -19.76 -0.61 -3.73
C LEU A 132 -19.39 -1.77 -4.66
N ILE A 133 -19.10 -2.95 -4.12
CA ILE A 133 -18.83 -4.16 -4.92
C ILE A 133 -20.05 -4.53 -5.78
N LYS A 134 -21.27 -4.51 -5.21
CA LYS A 134 -22.51 -4.75 -5.96
C LYS A 134 -22.75 -3.71 -7.05
N ALA A 135 -22.26 -2.49 -6.85
CA ALA A 135 -22.28 -1.43 -7.85
C ALA A 135 -21.13 -1.53 -8.88
N GLY A 136 -20.32 -2.60 -8.85
CA GLY A 136 -19.27 -2.89 -9.81
C GLY A 136 -17.91 -2.24 -9.51
N PHE A 137 -17.69 -1.71 -8.32
CA PHE A 137 -16.39 -1.15 -7.94
C PHE A 137 -15.36 -2.23 -7.59
N LYS A 138 -14.10 -1.97 -7.89
CA LYS A 138 -12.91 -2.66 -7.39
C LYS A 138 -12.49 -1.99 -6.08
N VAL A 139 -12.97 -2.53 -4.97
CA VAL A 139 -12.85 -1.89 -3.65
C VAL A 139 -11.57 -2.30 -2.95
N LEU A 140 -10.76 -1.31 -2.57
CA LEU A 140 -9.60 -1.46 -1.68
C LEU A 140 -9.94 -0.81 -0.32
N PRO A 141 -10.40 -1.56 0.68
CA PRO A 141 -10.88 -1.00 1.94
C PRO A 141 -9.73 -0.71 2.91
N TYR A 142 -9.59 0.56 3.34
CA TYR A 142 -8.74 0.93 4.45
C TYR A 142 -9.31 0.40 5.76
N CYS A 143 -8.55 -0.42 6.47
CA CYS A 143 -8.97 -1.08 7.71
C CYS A 143 -7.85 -1.12 8.76
N THR A 144 -8.20 -1.58 9.96
CA THR A 144 -7.21 -1.88 11.00
C THR A 144 -6.59 -3.26 10.75
N GLU A 145 -5.57 -3.62 11.55
CA GLU A 145 -4.97 -4.96 11.56
C GLU A 145 -5.83 -6.03 12.27
N ASP A 146 -7.14 -5.78 12.41
CA ASP A 146 -8.09 -6.72 13.01
C ASP A 146 -8.43 -7.85 12.03
N LEU A 147 -8.13 -9.09 12.42
CA LEU A 147 -8.34 -10.28 11.58
C LEU A 147 -9.83 -10.48 11.26
N VAL A 148 -10.72 -10.30 12.25
CA VAL A 148 -12.15 -10.55 12.05
C VAL A 148 -12.75 -9.53 11.10
N LEU A 149 -12.36 -8.27 11.21
CA LEU A 149 -12.75 -7.23 10.26
C LEU A 149 -12.26 -7.56 8.85
N CYS A 150 -10.98 -7.90 8.70
CA CYS A 150 -10.42 -8.23 7.39
C CYS A 150 -11.10 -9.47 6.75
N GLN A 151 -11.43 -10.49 7.54
CA GLN A 151 -12.20 -11.66 7.06
C GLN A 151 -13.59 -11.24 6.58
N ARG A 152 -14.31 -10.40 7.34
CA ARG A 152 -15.62 -9.88 6.93
C ARG A 152 -15.56 -9.07 5.63
N LEU A 153 -14.49 -8.29 5.42
CA LEU A 153 -14.28 -7.56 4.18
C LEU A 153 -14.08 -8.52 2.98
N VAL A 154 -13.35 -9.61 3.18
CA VAL A 154 -13.19 -10.67 2.16
C VAL A 154 -14.52 -11.38 1.92
N ASP A 155 -15.28 -11.73 2.97
CA ASP A 155 -16.56 -12.43 2.86
C ASP A 155 -17.62 -11.63 2.09
N VAL A 156 -17.60 -10.30 2.17
CA VAL A 156 -18.50 -9.43 1.39
C VAL A 156 -18.03 -9.19 -0.05
N GLY A 157 -16.86 -9.75 -0.44
CA GLY A 157 -16.38 -9.79 -1.81
C GLY A 157 -15.17 -8.89 -2.12
N CYS A 158 -14.50 -8.30 -1.12
CA CYS A 158 -13.24 -7.61 -1.36
C CYS A 158 -12.17 -8.61 -1.82
N GLN A 159 -11.55 -8.35 -2.97
CA GLN A 159 -10.48 -9.20 -3.51
C GLN A 159 -9.07 -8.72 -3.07
N ALA A 160 -8.98 -7.70 -2.25
CA ALA A 160 -7.80 -7.24 -1.56
C ALA A 160 -8.23 -6.44 -0.33
N VAL A 161 -7.39 -6.33 0.70
CA VAL A 161 -7.64 -5.50 1.88
C VAL A 161 -6.43 -4.62 2.19
N MET A 162 -6.66 -3.46 2.81
CA MET A 162 -5.63 -2.46 3.11
C MET A 162 -5.52 -2.20 4.63
N PRO A 163 -4.94 -3.14 5.39
CA PRO A 163 -4.71 -2.92 6.81
C PRO A 163 -3.61 -1.86 7.05
N TRP A 164 -3.78 -1.07 8.08
CA TRP A 164 -2.75 -0.13 8.51
C TRP A 164 -1.58 -0.84 9.23
N ALA A 165 -0.39 -0.20 9.23
CA ALA A 165 0.71 -0.54 10.14
C ALA A 165 0.58 0.21 11.48
N ALA A 166 0.07 1.44 11.41
CA ALA A 166 -0.24 2.35 12.51
C ALA A 166 -1.22 3.44 11.99
N PRO A 167 -1.82 4.27 12.86
CA PRO A 167 -2.71 5.34 12.42
C PRO A 167 -2.09 6.27 11.39
N ILE A 168 -2.94 6.82 10.52
CA ILE A 168 -2.54 7.69 9.39
C ILE A 168 -1.61 8.81 9.86
N GLY A 169 -0.49 9.00 9.16
CA GLY A 169 0.44 10.12 9.38
C GLY A 169 1.36 9.98 10.58
N THR A 170 1.30 8.88 11.35
CA THR A 170 2.12 8.71 12.56
C THR A 170 3.57 8.29 12.27
N GLY A 171 3.83 7.62 11.15
CA GLY A 171 5.17 7.17 10.78
C GLY A 171 5.82 6.15 11.74
N LYS A 172 5.02 5.53 12.62
CA LYS A 172 5.52 4.64 13.70
C LYS A 172 5.98 3.27 13.20
N GLY A 173 5.63 2.93 11.95
CA GLY A 173 5.85 1.58 11.44
C GLY A 173 4.85 0.56 11.99
N PRO A 174 5.11 -0.74 11.80
CA PRO A 174 4.21 -1.80 12.25
C PRO A 174 4.17 -1.87 13.78
N VAL A 175 3.14 -1.29 14.41
CA VAL A 175 3.00 -1.24 15.87
C VAL A 175 2.50 -2.57 16.46
N ASN A 176 1.86 -3.43 15.65
CA ASN A 176 1.40 -4.74 16.05
C ASN A 176 1.89 -5.84 15.07
N PRO A 177 3.18 -6.19 15.12
CA PRO A 177 3.77 -7.16 14.19
C PRO A 177 3.09 -8.54 14.22
N THR A 178 2.62 -8.95 15.39
CA THR A 178 1.95 -10.25 15.58
C THR A 178 0.62 -10.29 14.82
N ALA A 179 -0.23 -9.29 15.00
CA ALA A 179 -1.50 -9.21 14.26
C ALA A 179 -1.26 -9.16 12.75
N MET A 180 -0.29 -8.36 12.28
CA MET A 180 0.02 -8.24 10.87
C MET A 180 0.49 -9.58 10.26
N ARG A 181 1.37 -10.33 10.93
CA ARG A 181 1.77 -11.66 10.46
C ARG A 181 0.59 -12.63 10.45
N THR A 182 -0.26 -12.58 11.48
CA THR A 182 -1.48 -13.38 11.54
C THR A 182 -2.41 -13.09 10.36
N LEU A 183 -2.57 -11.82 9.97
CA LEU A 183 -3.33 -11.47 8.76
C LEU A 183 -2.77 -12.19 7.52
N ARG A 184 -1.45 -12.14 7.32
CA ARG A 184 -0.83 -12.78 6.15
C ARG A 184 -1.00 -14.30 6.16
N GLU A 185 -0.93 -14.93 7.31
CA GLU A 185 -1.12 -16.37 7.45
C GLU A 185 -2.58 -16.82 7.22
N ARG A 186 -3.54 -15.97 7.52
CA ARG A 186 -4.97 -16.33 7.55
C ARG A 186 -5.77 -15.84 6.35
N LEU A 187 -5.25 -14.93 5.55
CA LEU A 187 -5.94 -14.34 4.40
C LEU A 187 -5.24 -14.73 3.10
N ASN A 188 -6.03 -15.20 2.13
CA ASN A 188 -5.54 -15.63 0.82
C ASN A 188 -5.74 -14.57 -0.29
N VAL A 189 -6.10 -13.34 0.09
CA VAL A 189 -6.21 -12.20 -0.82
C VAL A 189 -4.97 -11.32 -0.70
N PRO A 190 -4.66 -10.50 -1.71
CA PRO A 190 -3.61 -9.48 -1.61
C PRO A 190 -3.82 -8.56 -0.41
N LEU A 191 -2.73 -8.33 0.33
CA LEU A 191 -2.66 -7.44 1.49
C LEU A 191 -1.78 -6.25 1.14
N ILE A 192 -2.34 -5.05 1.23
CA ILE A 192 -1.63 -3.79 0.97
C ILE A 192 -1.52 -3.03 2.28
N VAL A 193 -0.31 -2.79 2.79
CA VAL A 193 -0.16 -1.97 4.00
C VAL A 193 -0.43 -0.52 3.67
N ASP A 194 -1.44 0.06 4.32
CA ASP A 194 -1.84 1.47 4.15
C ASP A 194 -1.74 2.20 5.49
N ALA A 195 -1.06 3.32 5.50
CA ALA A 195 -0.83 4.16 6.67
C ALA A 195 0.20 3.65 7.69
N GLY A 196 0.77 4.61 8.41
CA GLY A 196 1.66 4.38 9.54
C GLY A 196 3.12 4.10 9.19
N LEU A 197 3.45 3.80 7.93
CA LEU A 197 4.83 3.61 7.50
C LEU A 197 5.56 4.97 7.45
N GLY A 198 6.71 5.08 8.12
CA GLY A 198 7.48 6.34 8.20
C GLY A 198 8.89 6.24 7.62
N LEU A 199 9.41 5.03 7.47
CA LEU A 199 10.78 4.76 7.00
C LEU A 199 10.76 3.67 5.92
N PRO A 200 11.70 3.68 4.96
CA PRO A 200 11.89 2.59 4.01
C PRO A 200 12.05 1.21 4.66
N SER A 201 12.74 1.14 5.81
CA SER A 201 12.87 -0.10 6.58
C SER A 201 11.53 -0.68 7.05
N HIS A 202 10.54 0.15 7.36
CA HIS A 202 9.19 -0.32 7.70
C HIS A 202 8.52 -0.98 6.51
N ALA A 203 8.67 -0.40 5.31
CA ALA A 203 8.14 -0.97 4.08
C ALA A 203 8.85 -2.30 3.73
N CYS A 204 10.18 -2.34 3.81
CA CYS A 204 10.96 -3.56 3.64
C CYS A 204 10.45 -4.68 4.57
N GLN A 205 10.31 -4.38 5.86
CA GLN A 205 9.89 -5.34 6.87
C GLN A 205 8.51 -5.94 6.59
N VAL A 206 7.51 -5.15 6.21
CA VAL A 206 6.18 -5.69 5.90
C VAL A 206 6.20 -6.53 4.62
N MET A 207 7.01 -6.15 3.64
CA MET A 207 7.21 -6.95 2.43
C MET A 207 7.92 -8.28 2.72
N GLU A 208 8.89 -8.31 3.65
CA GLU A 208 9.53 -9.54 4.16
C GLU A 208 8.54 -10.47 4.85
N TRP A 209 7.46 -9.95 5.43
CA TRP A 209 6.37 -10.76 6.00
C TRP A 209 5.40 -11.31 4.94
N GLY A 210 5.62 -11.01 3.66
CA GLY A 210 4.83 -11.50 2.55
C GLY A 210 3.60 -10.65 2.23
N TYR A 211 3.56 -9.39 2.65
CA TYR A 211 2.57 -8.45 2.15
C TYR A 211 2.79 -8.17 0.66
N ASP A 212 1.71 -7.92 -0.06
CA ASP A 212 1.76 -7.83 -1.52
C ASP A 212 2.16 -6.45 -2.04
N ALA A 213 1.84 -5.40 -1.29
CA ALA A 213 2.15 -4.01 -1.64
C ALA A 213 2.09 -3.09 -0.41
N VAL A 214 2.54 -1.85 -0.61
CA VAL A 214 2.38 -0.76 0.37
C VAL A 214 1.82 0.49 -0.31
N LEU A 215 1.06 1.29 0.45
CA LEU A 215 0.63 2.62 0.04
C LEU A 215 1.26 3.66 0.97
N LEU A 216 1.89 4.66 0.38
CA LEU A 216 2.62 5.73 1.06
C LEU A 216 2.12 7.10 0.61
N ASN A 217 2.12 8.07 1.50
CA ASN A 217 1.93 9.47 1.16
C ASN A 217 2.79 10.38 2.05
N THR A 218 2.42 10.54 3.31
CA THR A 218 3.01 11.51 4.23
C THR A 218 4.52 11.31 4.43
N ALA A 219 4.97 10.07 4.55
CA ALA A 219 6.39 9.73 4.75
C ALA A 219 7.28 10.17 3.57
N VAL A 220 6.72 10.17 2.37
CA VAL A 220 7.41 10.66 1.17
C VAL A 220 7.24 12.17 1.03
N ALA A 221 6.00 12.66 1.02
CA ALA A 221 5.68 14.06 0.72
C ALA A 221 6.27 15.07 1.72
N LEU A 222 6.45 14.67 2.99
CA LEU A 222 7.02 15.50 4.06
C LEU A 222 8.50 15.22 4.35
N ALA A 223 9.17 14.38 3.58
CA ALA A 223 10.62 14.23 3.65
C ALA A 223 11.32 15.52 3.24
N GLN A 224 12.55 15.73 3.70
CA GLN A 224 13.37 16.87 3.25
C GLN A 224 13.63 16.83 1.75
N ASP A 225 13.80 15.63 1.19
CA ASP A 225 13.87 15.35 -0.24
C ASP A 225 12.84 14.27 -0.59
N PRO A 226 11.63 14.66 -1.03
CA PRO A 226 10.57 13.72 -1.39
C PRO A 226 10.94 12.81 -2.57
N VAL A 227 11.76 13.29 -3.51
CA VAL A 227 12.17 12.51 -4.68
C VAL A 227 13.11 11.38 -4.29
N ALA A 228 14.14 11.70 -3.51
CA ALA A 228 15.07 10.69 -2.99
C ALA A 228 14.33 9.69 -2.07
N MET A 229 13.40 10.17 -1.21
CA MET A 229 12.63 9.32 -0.33
C MET A 229 11.68 8.39 -1.08
N ALA A 230 11.05 8.86 -2.15
CA ALA A 230 10.21 8.02 -3.02
C ALA A 230 11.01 6.86 -3.62
N GLY A 231 12.23 7.14 -4.10
CA GLY A 231 13.14 6.11 -4.58
C GLY A 231 13.56 5.12 -3.51
N ALA A 232 13.93 5.62 -2.32
CA ALA A 232 14.32 4.77 -1.20
C ALA A 232 13.21 3.80 -0.77
N PHE A 233 11.95 4.25 -0.77
CA PHE A 233 10.80 3.38 -0.52
C PHE A 233 10.58 2.35 -1.63
N ALA A 234 10.71 2.73 -2.90
CA ALA A 234 10.58 1.79 -4.01
C ALA A 234 11.65 0.68 -3.94
N ASP A 235 12.89 1.04 -3.67
CA ASP A 235 14.01 0.11 -3.51
C ASP A 235 13.77 -0.82 -2.28
N ALA A 236 13.27 -0.30 -1.16
CA ALA A 236 12.96 -1.06 0.05
C ALA A 236 11.80 -2.06 -0.16
N VAL A 237 10.75 -1.66 -0.86
CA VAL A 237 9.62 -2.54 -1.22
C VAL A 237 10.11 -3.71 -2.07
N GLN A 238 10.95 -3.42 -3.08
CA GLN A 238 11.52 -4.47 -3.93
C GLN A 238 12.45 -5.39 -3.15
N ALA A 239 13.30 -4.84 -2.29
CA ALA A 239 14.23 -5.63 -1.47
C ALA A 239 13.48 -6.58 -0.52
N GLY A 240 12.45 -6.09 0.19
CA GLY A 240 11.65 -6.91 1.10
C GLY A 240 10.89 -8.01 0.36
N HIS A 241 10.31 -7.69 -0.80
CA HIS A 241 9.62 -8.70 -1.62
C HIS A 241 10.59 -9.78 -2.12
N ASN A 242 11.78 -9.41 -2.58
CA ASN A 242 12.80 -10.36 -3.01
C ASN A 242 13.27 -11.25 -1.85
N ALA A 243 13.43 -10.67 -0.64
CA ALA A 243 13.81 -11.42 0.55
C ALA A 243 12.73 -12.45 0.93
N PHE A 244 11.44 -12.06 0.87
CA PHE A 244 10.33 -12.98 1.08
C PHE A 244 10.33 -14.15 0.10
N LEU A 245 10.52 -13.89 -1.20
CA LEU A 245 10.59 -14.94 -2.23
C LEU A 245 11.81 -15.84 -2.09
N ALA A 246 12.94 -15.29 -1.67
CA ALA A 246 14.16 -16.06 -1.44
C ALA A 246 14.08 -16.98 -0.21
N GLY A 247 13.19 -16.65 0.74
CA GLY A 247 13.08 -17.35 2.01
C GLY A 247 14.21 -17.00 2.98
N ALA A 248 13.87 -16.34 4.08
CA ALA A 248 14.82 -15.98 5.11
C ALA A 248 15.25 -17.22 5.91
N MET A 249 16.52 -17.25 6.37
CA MET A 249 16.93 -18.25 7.36
C MET A 249 16.14 -18.07 8.66
N GLN A 250 15.93 -19.18 9.38
CA GLN A 250 15.32 -19.10 10.70
C GLN A 250 16.28 -18.44 11.70
N ALA A 251 15.74 -17.56 12.55
CA ALA A 251 16.49 -17.01 13.67
C ALA A 251 16.91 -18.15 14.63
N GLN A 252 18.15 -18.07 15.12
CA GLN A 252 18.72 -19.01 16.08
C GLN A 252 18.98 -18.31 17.40
N ASP A 253 18.70 -18.96 18.52
CA ASP A 253 18.96 -18.42 19.87
C ASP A 253 20.45 -18.46 20.23
N THR A 254 21.23 -19.29 19.55
CA THR A 254 22.67 -19.48 19.81
C THR A 254 23.50 -19.20 18.54
N ALA A 255 24.72 -18.76 18.75
CA ALA A 255 25.65 -18.55 17.65
C ALA A 255 25.98 -19.86 16.94
N GLN A 256 25.97 -19.82 15.60
CA GLN A 256 26.40 -20.90 14.73
C GLN A 256 27.66 -20.47 13.98
N PRO A 257 28.81 -21.20 14.07
CA PRO A 257 30.01 -20.84 13.39
C PRO A 257 29.82 -20.98 11.86
N SER A 258 30.12 -19.91 11.12
CA SER A 258 30.08 -19.93 9.65
C SER A 258 31.35 -20.52 9.03
N THR A 259 32.42 -20.65 9.82
CA THR A 259 33.71 -21.23 9.37
C THR A 259 33.80 -22.68 9.85
N PRO A 260 34.11 -23.64 8.98
CA PRO A 260 34.31 -25.04 9.38
C PRO A 260 35.36 -25.18 10.44
N VAL A 261 35.14 -26.09 11.42
CA VAL A 261 36.17 -26.48 12.37
C VAL A 261 37.29 -27.23 11.59
N LEU A 262 38.55 -26.91 11.88
CA LEU A 262 39.69 -27.54 11.24
C LEU A 262 39.56 -29.06 11.28
N GLY A 263 39.62 -29.69 10.09
CA GLY A 263 39.54 -31.15 9.94
C GLY A 263 38.18 -31.72 9.54
N THR A 264 37.12 -30.92 9.50
CA THR A 264 35.82 -31.34 8.98
C THR A 264 35.56 -30.72 7.60
N PRO A 265 35.23 -31.53 6.57
CA PRO A 265 34.82 -30.99 5.27
C PRO A 265 33.56 -30.08 5.45
N PHE A 266 33.49 -28.96 4.70
CA PHE A 266 32.43 -27.96 4.83
C PHE A 266 31.02 -28.50 4.56
N TRP A 267 30.87 -29.65 3.90
CA TRP A 267 29.60 -30.32 3.63
C TRP A 267 29.08 -31.23 4.77
N HIS A 268 29.76 -31.29 5.91
CA HIS A 268 29.32 -32.07 7.07
C HIS A 268 28.54 -31.29 8.11
N HIS A 269 28.14 -30.04 7.80
CA HIS A 269 27.24 -29.27 8.66
C HIS A 269 25.81 -29.39 8.15
N SER A 270 25.12 -30.47 8.52
CA SER A 270 23.66 -30.61 8.39
C SER A 270 22.99 -30.28 9.69
#